data_54829b624d732de300db8315b1ddf647
#
_entry.id   54829b624d732de300db8315b1ddf647
#
_cell.length_a   1.000
_cell.length_b   1.000
_cell.length_c   1.000
_cell.angle_alpha   90.00
_cell.angle_beta   90.00
_cell.angle_gamma   90.00
#
_symmetry.space_group_name_H-M   'P 1'
#
loop_
_entity.id
_entity.type
_entity.pdbx_description
1 polymer ?
#
loop_
_entity_poly.entity_id
_entity_poly.type
_entity_poly.pdbx_seq_one_letter_code
_entity_poly.pdbx_strand_id
1 'polypeptide(L)'
;MHDRPPARRPDTDRRRLNVGRAVTGAYLCRPLRAVVVASALGLVSVGLGSAPATAAPRPAPASAIRVAHFSPDTPQMDVYAAGFDGTESLVLPKLGFGQVSEYMSLPGGVYAFSMRPAGSPGTSEAALRVSAELADGVTYTFAAFGRQDSLTTDLLTDDLSPPPAGQARVRIIQGAGDSGPVDVSAGASPLFARGARLGTVGAYTAVPAGSLEITASADDADDVVQRLDLAAGTVSSVVVLDQPTGGGLQVTRLTDATGAAGGAMTP
;
A
#
# COMPACT_ATOMS: atom_id res chain seq x y z
N MET A 1 -12.99 48.89 -34.37
CA MET A 1 -11.65 49.48 -34.42
C MET A 1 -11.02 49.19 -33.05
N HIS A 2 -10.47 47.97 -32.84
CA HIS A 2 -9.69 47.62 -31.68
C HIS A 2 -8.65 46.62 -32.14
N ASP A 3 -7.44 47.08 -32.04
CA ASP A 3 -6.20 46.51 -32.51
C ASP A 3 -5.81 45.27 -31.67
N ARG A 4 -5.49 44.15 -32.32
CA ARG A 4 -4.91 42.95 -31.67
C ARG A 4 -3.42 42.98 -31.95
N PRO A 5 -2.57 42.82 -30.92
CA PRO A 5 -1.14 42.61 -31.14
C PRO A 5 -0.81 41.17 -31.57
N PRO A 6 0.27 40.96 -32.35
CA PRO A 6 0.59 39.69 -32.97
C PRO A 6 1.28 38.68 -32.01
N ALA A 7 1.02 37.40 -32.23
CA ALA A 7 1.61 36.27 -31.53
C ALA A 7 3.11 36.14 -31.76
N ARG A 8 3.88 35.96 -30.68
CA ARG A 8 5.31 35.62 -30.69
C ARG A 8 5.49 34.13 -30.99
N ARG A 9 6.35 33.83 -31.96
CA ARG A 9 6.84 32.50 -32.29
C ARG A 9 7.91 32.05 -31.27
N PRO A 10 7.96 30.77 -30.87
CA PRO A 10 9.07 30.26 -30.08
C PRO A 10 10.30 30.00 -30.95
N ASP A 11 11.42 30.45 -30.47
CA ASP A 11 12.78 30.32 -31.00
C ASP A 11 13.29 28.89 -30.82
N THR A 12 13.73 28.26 -31.92
CA THR A 12 14.32 26.93 -31.91
C THR A 12 15.83 27.03 -31.80
N ASP A 13 16.34 26.96 -30.59
CA ASP A 13 17.79 26.88 -30.33
C ASP A 13 18.30 25.43 -30.56
N ARG A 14 19.02 25.26 -31.65
CA ARG A 14 19.73 24.04 -32.04
C ARG A 14 21.04 23.96 -31.28
N ARG A 15 21.11 23.17 -30.22
CA ARG A 15 22.41 22.79 -29.63
C ARG A 15 23.04 21.64 -30.40
N ARG A 16 24.19 21.95 -30.98
CA ARG A 16 25.10 21.10 -31.74
C ARG A 16 25.70 20.00 -30.83
N LEU A 17 25.63 18.77 -31.31
CA LEU A 17 26.35 17.62 -30.77
C LEU A 17 27.87 17.82 -31.03
N ASN A 18 28.64 17.77 -29.98
CA ASN A 18 30.09 17.82 -30.04
C ASN A 18 30.62 16.36 -29.98
N VAL A 19 31.20 15.93 -31.11
CA VAL A 19 31.81 14.61 -31.27
C VAL A 19 33.25 14.72 -30.78
N GLY A 20 33.57 14.09 -29.66
CA GLY A 20 34.91 14.00 -29.06
C GLY A 20 35.61 12.69 -29.43
N ARG A 21 36.50 12.76 -30.35
CA ARG A 21 37.88 12.26 -30.53
C ARG A 21 38.20 10.88 -29.86
N ALA A 22 38.42 9.90 -30.73
CA ALA A 22 39.10 8.64 -30.46
C ALA A 22 40.59 8.87 -30.14
N VAL A 23 41.08 8.23 -29.08
CA VAL A 23 42.51 8.13 -28.76
C VAL A 23 42.95 6.70 -29.03
N THR A 24 43.78 6.58 -30.08
CA THR A 24 44.50 5.38 -30.48
C THR A 24 45.72 5.20 -29.57
N GLY A 25 45.77 4.20 -28.73
CA GLY A 25 46.95 3.84 -27.92
C GLY A 25 47.72 2.67 -28.54
N ALA A 26 48.95 2.95 -28.91
CA ALA A 26 49.87 2.03 -29.57
C ALA A 26 50.37 0.90 -28.63
N TYR A 27 50.39 -0.30 -29.14
CA TYR A 27 51.03 -1.46 -28.50
C TYR A 27 52.52 -1.44 -28.73
N LEU A 28 53.33 -1.32 -27.65
CA LEU A 28 54.78 -1.52 -27.69
C LEU A 28 55.07 -2.96 -27.25
N CYS A 29 55.56 -3.75 -28.21
CA CYS A 29 56.23 -5.06 -27.98
C CYS A 29 57.58 -4.86 -27.30
N ARG A 30 57.88 -5.58 -26.23
CA ARG A 30 59.20 -5.72 -25.67
C ARG A 30 59.58 -7.21 -25.58
N PRO A 31 60.85 -7.56 -25.83
CA PRO A 31 61.27 -8.95 -26.10
C PRO A 31 61.54 -9.77 -24.87
N LEU A 32 61.40 -11.11 -25.10
CA LEU A 32 61.78 -12.19 -24.19
C LEU A 32 63.25 -12.09 -23.73
N ARG A 33 63.50 -12.18 -22.44
CA ARG A 33 64.80 -12.64 -21.90
C ARG A 33 64.52 -13.93 -21.12
N ALA A 34 65.07 -15.00 -21.64
CA ALA A 34 65.15 -16.30 -20.97
C ALA A 34 66.16 -16.20 -19.83
N VAL A 35 65.73 -16.62 -18.66
CA VAL A 35 66.65 -16.90 -17.53
C VAL A 35 66.32 -18.30 -17.03
N VAL A 36 67.29 -19.18 -17.16
CA VAL A 36 67.31 -20.53 -16.59
C VAL A 36 67.72 -20.43 -15.12
N VAL A 37 66.90 -20.92 -14.19
CA VAL A 37 67.37 -21.15 -12.81
C VAL A 37 66.73 -22.42 -12.24
N ALA A 38 67.58 -23.30 -11.95
CA ALA A 38 67.69 -24.31 -10.90
C ALA A 38 66.45 -24.74 -10.09
N SER A 39 66.26 -26.05 -10.11
CA SER A 39 65.32 -26.84 -9.32
C SER A 39 65.62 -26.73 -7.80
N ALA A 40 64.67 -26.24 -7.02
CA ALA A 40 64.60 -26.51 -5.58
C ALA A 40 63.26 -27.20 -5.29
N LEU A 41 63.27 -28.46 -4.86
CA LEU A 41 62.10 -29.16 -4.33
C LEU A 41 61.67 -28.47 -3.03
N GLY A 42 60.63 -27.64 -3.11
CA GLY A 42 59.92 -27.17 -1.95
C GLY A 42 58.55 -27.87 -1.88
N LEU A 43 58.31 -28.59 -0.80
CA LEU A 43 56.96 -29.10 -0.48
C LEU A 43 56.00 -27.91 -0.37
N VAL A 44 55.18 -27.70 -1.39
CA VAL A 44 54.06 -26.79 -1.32
C VAL A 44 52.89 -27.55 -0.67
N SER A 45 52.67 -27.31 0.62
CA SER A 45 51.39 -27.61 1.28
C SER A 45 50.30 -26.79 0.63
N VAL A 46 49.50 -27.45 -0.23
CA VAL A 46 48.26 -26.86 -0.78
C VAL A 46 47.29 -26.71 0.39
N GLY A 47 47.30 -25.57 1.03
CA GLY A 47 46.24 -25.15 1.91
C GLY A 47 44.95 -25.03 1.07
N LEU A 48 44.00 -25.95 1.27
CA LEU A 48 42.64 -25.84 0.79
C LEU A 48 42.05 -24.59 1.45
N GLY A 49 42.25 -23.42 0.84
CA GLY A 49 41.56 -22.20 1.21
C GLY A 49 40.07 -22.42 0.98
N SER A 50 39.31 -22.56 2.06
CA SER A 50 37.87 -22.53 2.00
C SER A 50 37.47 -21.17 1.41
N ALA A 51 37.01 -21.17 0.17
CA ALA A 51 36.39 -19.96 -0.42
C ALA A 51 35.24 -19.55 0.49
N PRO A 52 35.12 -18.26 0.83
CA PRO A 52 33.96 -17.80 1.57
C PRO A 52 32.71 -18.17 0.77
N ALA A 53 31.83 -18.97 1.38
CA ALA A 53 30.54 -19.28 0.80
C ALA A 53 29.80 -17.94 0.65
N THR A 54 29.64 -17.49 -0.58
CA THR A 54 28.80 -16.31 -0.89
C THR A 54 27.39 -16.70 -0.48
N ALA A 55 26.90 -16.16 0.63
CA ALA A 55 25.51 -16.37 1.07
C ALA A 55 24.60 -15.93 -0.09
N ALA A 56 23.72 -16.81 -0.54
CA ALA A 56 22.71 -16.47 -1.54
C ALA A 56 21.89 -15.29 -1.00
N PRO A 57 21.54 -14.32 -1.85
CA PRO A 57 20.69 -13.21 -1.46
C PRO A 57 19.41 -13.75 -0.79
N ARG A 58 19.14 -13.29 0.43
CA ARG A 58 17.89 -13.65 1.10
C ARG A 58 16.76 -13.02 0.29
N PRO A 59 15.69 -13.78 -0.07
CA PRO A 59 14.53 -13.18 -0.72
C PRO A 59 14.02 -12.00 0.11
N ALA A 60 13.72 -10.90 -0.54
CA ALA A 60 13.08 -9.76 0.13
C ALA A 60 11.74 -10.21 0.73
N PRO A 61 11.35 -9.72 1.91
CA PRO A 61 10.06 -10.07 2.50
C PRO A 61 8.95 -9.55 1.57
N ALA A 62 8.01 -10.41 1.22
CA ALA A 62 6.87 -10.00 0.39
C ALA A 62 6.05 -8.91 1.09
N SER A 63 5.43 -8.03 0.31
CA SER A 63 4.40 -7.12 0.80
C SER A 63 3.11 -7.89 1.09
N ALA A 64 2.24 -7.34 1.93
CA ALA A 64 0.91 -7.85 2.16
C ALA A 64 -0.11 -6.78 1.76
N ILE A 65 -1.15 -7.17 1.02
CA ILE A 65 -2.21 -6.25 0.60
C ILE A 65 -3.58 -6.88 0.82
N ARG A 66 -4.53 -6.10 1.30
CA ARG A 66 -5.95 -6.43 1.29
C ARG A 66 -6.74 -5.37 0.55
N VAL A 67 -7.94 -5.70 0.12
CA VAL A 67 -8.83 -4.81 -0.60
C VAL A 67 -10.07 -4.53 0.23
N ALA A 68 -10.47 -3.25 0.30
CA ALA A 68 -11.65 -2.78 0.99
C ALA A 68 -12.62 -2.11 0.01
N HIS A 69 -13.91 -2.43 0.11
CA HIS A 69 -14.96 -1.86 -0.71
C HIS A 69 -15.88 -1.00 0.16
N PHE A 70 -15.73 0.31 0.06
CA PHE A 70 -16.45 1.30 0.87
C PHE A 70 -17.39 2.20 0.04
N SER A 71 -17.77 1.78 -1.16
CA SER A 71 -18.74 2.48 -2.00
C SER A 71 -20.15 1.95 -1.75
N PRO A 72 -21.10 2.77 -1.25
CA PRO A 72 -22.39 2.29 -0.75
C PRO A 72 -23.38 1.88 -1.84
N ASP A 73 -23.25 2.39 -3.05
CA ASP A 73 -24.17 2.18 -4.18
C ASP A 73 -23.53 1.38 -5.34
N THR A 74 -22.28 0.95 -5.18
CA THR A 74 -21.60 0.08 -6.15
C THR A 74 -21.96 -1.38 -5.85
N PRO A 75 -22.29 -2.21 -6.87
CA PRO A 75 -22.57 -3.62 -6.68
C PRO A 75 -21.34 -4.38 -6.15
N GLN A 76 -21.50 -5.66 -5.85
CA GLN A 76 -20.34 -6.51 -5.57
C GLN A 76 -19.35 -6.45 -6.74
N MET A 77 -18.07 -6.38 -6.42
CA MET A 77 -16.99 -6.22 -7.38
C MET A 77 -16.05 -7.42 -7.39
N ASP A 78 -15.62 -7.81 -8.57
CA ASP A 78 -14.49 -8.71 -8.77
C ASP A 78 -13.22 -7.86 -8.90
N VAL A 79 -12.18 -8.20 -8.13
CA VAL A 79 -10.91 -7.48 -8.13
C VAL A 79 -9.87 -8.28 -8.88
N TYR A 80 -9.21 -7.63 -9.82
CA TYR A 80 -8.13 -8.19 -10.64
C TYR A 80 -6.83 -7.47 -10.32
N ALA A 81 -5.73 -8.19 -10.44
CA ALA A 81 -4.39 -7.63 -10.36
C ALA A 81 -3.56 -8.08 -11.54
N ALA A 82 -2.77 -7.16 -12.10
CA ALA A 82 -1.75 -7.43 -13.10
C ALA A 82 -0.39 -6.95 -12.56
N GLY A 83 0.60 -7.83 -12.57
CA GLY A 83 1.98 -7.49 -12.28
C GLY A 83 2.72 -6.92 -13.49
N PHE A 84 4.05 -6.96 -13.42
CA PHE A 84 4.93 -6.40 -14.46
C PHE A 84 4.74 -7.05 -15.85
N ASP A 85 4.34 -8.33 -15.92
CA ASP A 85 4.05 -9.06 -17.16
C ASP A 85 2.75 -8.61 -17.86
N GLY A 86 1.97 -7.75 -17.18
CA GLY A 86 0.70 -7.24 -17.69
C GLY A 86 -0.43 -8.27 -17.72
N THR A 87 -0.18 -9.50 -17.26
CA THR A 87 -1.23 -10.54 -17.19
C THR A 87 -2.18 -10.24 -16.03
N GLU A 88 -3.40 -9.88 -16.36
CA GLU A 88 -4.45 -9.60 -15.39
C GLU A 88 -5.08 -10.92 -14.90
N SER A 89 -5.13 -11.12 -13.60
CA SER A 89 -5.75 -12.29 -12.97
C SER A 89 -6.75 -11.88 -11.90
N LEU A 90 -7.84 -12.64 -11.78
CA LEU A 90 -8.83 -12.48 -10.71
C LEU A 90 -8.19 -12.87 -9.37
N VAL A 91 -8.06 -11.90 -8.46
CA VAL A 91 -7.46 -12.12 -7.13
C VAL A 91 -8.50 -12.17 -6.03
N LEU A 92 -9.65 -11.52 -6.22
CA LEU A 92 -10.71 -11.51 -5.22
C LEU A 92 -12.08 -11.40 -5.90
N PRO A 93 -12.95 -12.45 -5.80
CA PRO A 93 -14.28 -12.37 -6.34
C PRO A 93 -15.29 -11.77 -5.35
N LYS A 94 -16.30 -11.07 -5.85
CA LYS A 94 -17.54 -10.69 -5.16
C LYS A 94 -17.34 -9.89 -3.86
N LEU A 95 -16.41 -8.96 -3.84
CA LEU A 95 -16.24 -8.07 -2.71
C LEU A 95 -17.43 -7.09 -2.65
N GLY A 96 -18.22 -7.14 -1.58
CA GLY A 96 -19.37 -6.28 -1.38
C GLY A 96 -19.09 -5.04 -0.54
N PHE A 97 -20.05 -4.14 -0.49
CA PHE A 97 -19.98 -2.93 0.33
C PHE A 97 -19.71 -3.25 1.82
N GLY A 98 -18.80 -2.48 2.43
CA GLY A 98 -18.36 -2.65 3.82
C GLY A 98 -17.45 -3.86 4.05
N GLN A 99 -17.19 -4.67 3.02
CA GLN A 99 -16.34 -5.84 3.13
C GLN A 99 -14.86 -5.49 2.88
N VAL A 100 -14.00 -6.26 3.55
CA VAL A 100 -12.55 -6.21 3.39
C VAL A 100 -12.03 -7.64 3.26
N SER A 101 -11.11 -7.85 2.34
CA SER A 101 -10.49 -9.16 2.16
C SER A 101 -9.51 -9.50 3.27
N GLU A 102 -9.10 -10.76 3.34
CA GLU A 102 -7.87 -11.14 4.03
C GLU A 102 -6.64 -10.52 3.34
N TYR A 103 -5.52 -10.45 4.06
CA TYR A 103 -4.26 -10.03 3.46
C TYR A 103 -3.70 -11.09 2.52
N MET A 104 -3.39 -10.67 1.30
CA MET A 104 -2.73 -11.47 0.28
C MET A 104 -1.26 -11.09 0.22
N SER A 105 -0.38 -12.07 0.06
CA SER A 105 1.06 -11.83 -0.08
C SER A 105 1.40 -11.60 -1.56
N LEU A 106 2.04 -10.45 -1.86
CA LEU A 106 2.54 -10.12 -3.19
C LEU A 106 4.02 -9.69 -3.08
N PRO A 107 4.88 -10.06 -4.04
CA PRO A 107 6.22 -9.47 -4.13
C PRO A 107 6.13 -7.95 -4.24
N GLY A 108 7.13 -7.23 -3.75
CA GLY A 108 7.23 -5.79 -4.03
C GLY A 108 7.30 -5.52 -5.53
N GLY A 109 6.72 -4.39 -5.95
CA GLY A 109 6.67 -4.02 -7.36
C GLY A 109 5.48 -3.15 -7.71
N VAL A 110 5.38 -2.83 -9.00
CA VAL A 110 4.24 -2.05 -9.53
C VAL A 110 3.15 -3.00 -10.02
N TYR A 111 1.94 -2.78 -9.55
CA TYR A 111 0.74 -3.53 -9.92
C TYR A 111 -0.33 -2.61 -10.49
N ALA A 112 -1.08 -3.12 -11.46
CA ALA A 112 -2.34 -2.52 -11.88
C ALA A 112 -3.49 -3.32 -11.24
N PHE A 113 -4.29 -2.64 -10.43
CA PHE A 113 -5.53 -3.20 -9.88
C PHE A 113 -6.70 -2.72 -10.69
N SER A 114 -7.65 -3.59 -10.97
CA SER A 114 -8.91 -3.23 -11.62
C SER A 114 -10.09 -3.89 -10.91
N MET A 115 -11.20 -3.17 -10.85
CA MET A 115 -12.45 -3.65 -10.26
C MET A 115 -13.55 -3.65 -11.32
N ARG A 116 -14.29 -4.76 -11.39
CA ARG A 116 -15.42 -4.94 -12.30
C ARG A 116 -16.64 -5.44 -11.54
N PRO A 117 -17.87 -5.13 -11.97
CA PRO A 117 -19.06 -5.76 -11.39
C PRO A 117 -18.92 -7.27 -11.37
N ALA A 118 -19.25 -7.90 -10.25
CA ALA A 118 -19.05 -9.33 -10.05
C ALA A 118 -19.76 -10.18 -11.10
N GLY A 119 -19.04 -11.16 -11.65
CA GLY A 119 -19.51 -12.01 -12.73
C GLY A 119 -19.42 -11.41 -14.12
N SER A 120 -18.91 -10.19 -14.27
CA SER A 120 -18.61 -9.63 -15.59
C SER A 120 -17.43 -10.36 -16.23
N PRO A 121 -17.41 -10.49 -17.57
CA PRO A 121 -16.23 -11.03 -18.26
C PRO A 121 -14.95 -10.26 -17.88
N GLY A 122 -13.82 -10.96 -17.68
CA GLY A 122 -12.54 -10.33 -17.35
C GLY A 122 -12.04 -9.34 -18.42
N THR A 123 -12.60 -9.39 -19.61
CA THR A 123 -12.32 -8.45 -20.73
C THR A 123 -13.25 -7.23 -20.73
N SER A 124 -14.27 -7.17 -19.85
CA SER A 124 -15.17 -6.02 -19.77
C SER A 124 -14.42 -4.79 -19.29
N GLU A 125 -14.99 -3.61 -19.55
CA GLU A 125 -14.47 -2.36 -19.01
C GLU A 125 -14.47 -2.41 -17.49
N ALA A 126 -13.38 -1.96 -16.87
CA ALA A 126 -13.26 -1.87 -15.42
C ALA A 126 -13.96 -0.58 -14.94
N ALA A 127 -14.78 -0.69 -13.90
CA ALA A 127 -15.36 0.46 -13.22
C ALA A 127 -14.28 1.33 -12.55
N LEU A 128 -13.18 0.69 -12.18
CA LEU A 128 -12.03 1.33 -11.56
C LEU A 128 -10.75 0.65 -12.02
N ARG A 129 -9.72 1.44 -12.36
CA ARG A 129 -8.38 0.95 -12.64
C ARG A 129 -7.35 1.90 -12.03
N VAL A 130 -6.40 1.36 -11.29
CA VAL A 130 -5.35 2.14 -10.64
C VAL A 130 -4.04 1.36 -10.63
N SER A 131 -2.93 2.09 -10.71
CA SER A 131 -1.59 1.52 -10.51
C SER A 131 -1.11 1.86 -9.11
N ALA A 132 -0.51 0.87 -8.44
CA ALA A 132 0.05 1.02 -7.10
C ALA A 132 1.43 0.37 -7.04
N GLU A 133 2.36 1.01 -6.35
CA GLU A 133 3.68 0.48 -6.05
C GLU A 133 3.67 -0.10 -4.62
N LEU A 134 4.01 -1.38 -4.51
CA LEU A 134 4.11 -2.08 -3.25
C LEU A 134 5.58 -2.24 -2.88
N ALA A 135 5.99 -1.70 -1.73
CA ALA A 135 7.33 -1.89 -1.19
C ALA A 135 7.43 -3.23 -0.45
N ASP A 136 8.58 -3.88 -0.55
CA ASP A 136 8.85 -5.14 0.15
C ASP A 136 8.65 -5.00 1.66
N GLY A 137 7.96 -5.99 2.25
CA GLY A 137 7.73 -6.08 3.69
C GLY A 137 6.73 -5.07 4.26
N VAL A 138 6.06 -4.27 3.42
CA VAL A 138 5.05 -3.31 3.85
C VAL A 138 3.66 -3.90 3.69
N THR A 139 2.77 -3.58 4.63
CA THR A 139 1.37 -4.01 4.64
C THR A 139 0.46 -2.89 4.18
N TYR A 140 -0.51 -3.21 3.32
CA TYR A 140 -1.38 -2.22 2.70
C TYR A 140 -2.85 -2.61 2.74
N THR A 141 -3.71 -1.59 2.81
CA THR A 141 -5.13 -1.69 2.46
C THR A 141 -5.37 -0.85 1.20
N PHE A 142 -5.76 -1.50 0.10
CA PHE A 142 -6.28 -0.83 -1.09
C PHE A 142 -7.78 -0.62 -0.90
N ALA A 143 -8.20 0.62 -0.73
CA ALA A 143 -9.58 0.98 -0.42
C ALA A 143 -10.24 1.74 -1.58
N ALA A 144 -11.47 1.33 -1.93
CA ALA A 144 -12.32 2.04 -2.88
C ALA A 144 -13.43 2.77 -2.11
N PHE A 145 -13.56 4.06 -2.35
CA PHE A 145 -14.48 4.97 -1.66
C PHE A 145 -15.41 5.71 -2.62
N GLY A 146 -16.39 6.38 -2.08
CA GLY A 146 -17.29 7.27 -2.79
C GLY A 146 -18.40 6.53 -3.52
N ARG A 147 -19.22 7.27 -4.26
CA ARG A 147 -20.30 6.70 -5.04
C ARG A 147 -19.83 6.13 -6.37
N GLN A 148 -20.64 5.30 -6.99
CA GLN A 148 -20.33 4.63 -8.25
C GLN A 148 -19.91 5.60 -9.37
N ASP A 149 -20.49 6.78 -9.42
CA ASP A 149 -20.20 7.83 -10.44
C ASP A 149 -18.96 8.68 -10.12
N SER A 150 -18.45 8.58 -8.90
CA SER A 150 -17.32 9.35 -8.35
C SER A 150 -16.36 8.49 -7.55
N LEU A 151 -16.23 7.21 -7.94
CA LEU A 151 -15.32 6.27 -7.27
C LEU A 151 -13.89 6.80 -7.23
N THR A 152 -13.31 6.76 -6.04
CA THR A 152 -11.90 7.07 -5.80
C THR A 152 -11.25 5.94 -5.02
N THR A 153 -9.92 5.90 -5.03
CA THR A 153 -9.14 4.88 -4.31
C THR A 153 -7.98 5.49 -3.58
N ASP A 154 -7.54 4.80 -2.54
CA ASP A 154 -6.29 5.08 -1.88
C ASP A 154 -5.57 3.79 -1.48
N LEU A 155 -4.23 3.84 -1.44
CA LEU A 155 -3.37 2.77 -0.95
C LEU A 155 -2.88 3.14 0.44
N LEU A 156 -3.56 2.63 1.44
CA LEU A 156 -3.28 2.91 2.84
C LEU A 156 -2.16 2.00 3.35
N THR A 157 -1.13 2.57 3.97
CA THR A 157 -0.13 1.77 4.70
C THR A 157 -0.68 1.35 6.05
N ASP A 158 -0.57 0.07 6.36
CA ASP A 158 -1.06 -0.52 7.59
C ASP A 158 0.12 -0.79 8.55
N ASP A 159 0.21 -0.03 9.63
CA ASP A 159 1.16 -0.30 10.71
C ASP A 159 0.56 -1.30 11.71
N LEU A 160 0.87 -2.58 11.49
CA LEU A 160 0.39 -3.70 12.30
C LEU A 160 1.27 -3.96 13.54
N SER A 161 2.17 -3.04 13.90
CA SER A 161 2.99 -3.17 15.11
C SER A 161 2.12 -3.40 16.35
N PRO A 162 2.48 -4.34 17.23
CA PRO A 162 1.68 -4.66 18.39
C PRO A 162 1.58 -3.44 19.34
N PRO A 163 0.41 -3.23 19.97
CA PRO A 163 0.24 -2.18 20.98
C PRO A 163 1.01 -2.51 22.27
N PRO A 164 1.19 -1.51 23.15
CA PRO A 164 1.67 -1.76 24.50
C PRO A 164 0.78 -2.75 25.26
N ALA A 165 1.32 -3.41 26.29
CA ALA A 165 0.59 -4.38 27.10
C ALA A 165 -0.72 -3.76 27.69
N GLY A 166 -1.81 -4.49 27.61
CA GLY A 166 -3.13 -4.04 28.10
C GLY A 166 -3.82 -3.02 27.20
N GLN A 167 -3.27 -2.71 26.04
CA GLN A 167 -3.84 -1.76 25.09
C GLN A 167 -4.21 -2.42 23.76
N ALA A 168 -5.00 -1.71 22.96
CA ALA A 168 -5.25 -1.95 21.54
C ALA A 168 -4.77 -0.72 20.74
N ARG A 169 -4.57 -0.85 19.44
CA ARG A 169 -4.35 0.28 18.54
C ARG A 169 -5.54 0.44 17.61
N VAL A 170 -5.96 1.68 17.42
CA VAL A 170 -7.12 2.03 16.59
C VAL A 170 -6.75 3.20 15.68
N ARG A 171 -7.13 3.12 14.41
CA ARG A 171 -7.18 4.30 13.51
C ARG A 171 -8.60 4.50 13.00
N ILE A 172 -8.87 5.71 12.51
CA ILE A 172 -10.12 6.04 11.80
C ILE A 172 -9.84 6.12 10.31
N ILE A 173 -10.78 5.60 9.52
CA ILE A 173 -10.85 5.78 8.07
C ILE A 173 -12.19 6.44 7.77
N GLN A 174 -12.18 7.63 7.17
CA GLN A 174 -13.38 8.32 6.76
C GLN A 174 -13.73 7.92 5.31
N GLY A 175 -14.76 7.09 5.16
CA GLY A 175 -15.24 6.58 3.88
C GLY A 175 -16.63 7.09 3.49
N ALA A 176 -17.26 7.97 4.31
CA ALA A 176 -18.54 8.61 3.98
C ALA A 176 -18.30 9.85 3.10
N GLY A 177 -18.96 9.92 1.95
CA GLY A 177 -18.82 11.02 1.00
C GLY A 177 -20.03 11.96 0.95
N ASP A 178 -21.21 11.46 1.32
CA ASP A 178 -22.48 12.19 1.19
C ASP A 178 -22.74 13.10 2.38
N SER A 179 -22.27 12.73 3.57
CA SER A 179 -22.57 13.42 4.83
C SER A 179 -21.67 14.62 5.11
N GLY A 180 -20.83 15.04 4.14
CA GLY A 180 -19.89 16.14 4.33
C GLY A 180 -18.74 15.83 5.28
N PRO A 181 -18.12 16.84 5.91
CA PRO A 181 -17.06 16.62 6.88
C PRO A 181 -17.58 15.94 8.15
N VAL A 182 -16.87 14.92 8.64
CA VAL A 182 -17.25 14.13 9.81
C VAL A 182 -16.31 14.38 10.97
N ASP A 183 -16.86 14.62 12.14
CA ASP A 183 -16.14 14.59 13.42
C ASP A 183 -16.23 13.18 14.00
N VAL A 184 -15.09 12.64 14.44
CA VAL A 184 -15.04 11.34 15.11
C VAL A 184 -14.41 11.48 16.46
N SER A 185 -15.14 11.08 17.52
CA SER A 185 -14.69 11.18 18.90
C SER A 185 -14.82 9.83 19.62
N ALA A 186 -14.09 9.69 20.74
CA ALA A 186 -14.29 8.61 21.68
C ALA A 186 -14.58 9.20 23.07
N GLY A 187 -15.79 8.98 23.56
CA GLY A 187 -16.29 9.62 24.77
C GLY A 187 -16.29 11.14 24.61
N ALA A 188 -15.84 11.87 25.65
CA ALA A 188 -15.82 13.33 25.66
C ALA A 188 -14.58 13.95 24.95
N SER A 189 -13.62 13.13 24.51
CA SER A 189 -12.38 13.61 23.89
C SER A 189 -12.40 13.37 22.37
N PRO A 190 -12.13 14.41 21.54
CA PRO A 190 -11.91 14.19 20.12
C PRO A 190 -10.61 13.42 19.96
N LEU A 191 -10.70 12.11 19.72
CA LEU A 191 -9.52 11.24 19.67
C LEU A 191 -8.92 11.11 18.28
N PHE A 192 -9.71 11.23 17.25
CA PHE A 192 -9.28 10.72 15.96
C PHE A 192 -9.35 11.73 14.84
N ALA A 193 -10.46 12.45 14.68
CA ALA A 193 -10.61 13.36 13.56
C ALA A 193 -11.62 14.46 13.86
N ARG A 194 -11.33 15.64 13.34
CA ARG A 194 -12.26 16.76 13.30
C ARG A 194 -12.37 17.26 11.87
N GLY A 195 -13.61 17.35 11.35
CA GLY A 195 -13.86 17.77 9.97
C GLY A 195 -13.21 16.85 8.93
N ALA A 196 -13.15 15.53 9.21
CA ALA A 196 -12.57 14.57 8.29
C ALA A 196 -13.40 14.46 7.02
N ARG A 197 -12.74 14.51 5.86
CA ARG A 197 -13.35 14.37 4.55
C ARG A 197 -13.15 12.96 4.01
N LEU A 198 -13.92 12.61 2.98
CA LEU A 198 -13.77 11.33 2.27
C LEU A 198 -12.30 11.02 1.97
N GLY A 199 -11.85 9.82 2.32
CA GLY A 199 -10.46 9.37 2.17
C GLY A 199 -9.52 9.81 3.29
N THR A 200 -9.98 10.59 4.30
CA THR A 200 -9.12 10.93 5.45
C THR A 200 -8.82 9.68 6.27
N VAL A 201 -7.53 9.44 6.52
CA VAL A 201 -7.05 8.31 7.33
C VAL A 201 -6.22 8.83 8.51
N GLY A 202 -6.66 8.51 9.71
CA GLY A 202 -5.95 8.84 10.94
C GLY A 202 -4.75 7.91 11.19
N ALA A 203 -3.81 8.36 12.03
CA ALA A 203 -2.76 7.50 12.54
C ALA A 203 -3.31 6.47 13.54
N TYR A 204 -2.66 5.30 13.63
CA TYR A 204 -2.99 4.35 14.69
C TYR A 204 -2.63 4.92 16.07
N THR A 205 -3.61 4.98 16.94
CA THR A 205 -3.49 5.47 18.31
C THR A 205 -3.68 4.33 19.31
N ALA A 206 -2.81 4.25 20.30
CA ALA A 206 -2.95 3.28 21.37
C ALA A 206 -4.04 3.74 22.36
N VAL A 207 -4.96 2.82 22.66
CA VAL A 207 -6.08 3.04 23.59
C VAL A 207 -6.15 1.87 24.57
N PRO A 208 -6.66 2.07 25.80
CA PRO A 208 -6.88 0.95 26.72
C PRO A 208 -7.76 -0.13 26.07
N ALA A 209 -7.43 -1.41 26.31
CA ALA A 209 -8.30 -2.50 25.95
C ALA A 209 -9.61 -2.44 26.75
N GLY A 210 -10.70 -2.93 26.17
CA GLY A 210 -12.03 -2.88 26.76
C GLY A 210 -13.04 -2.21 25.86
N SER A 211 -14.14 -1.74 26.43
CA SER A 211 -15.21 -1.08 25.68
C SER A 211 -14.84 0.36 25.35
N LEU A 212 -14.87 0.69 24.07
CA LEU A 212 -14.66 2.05 23.56
C LEU A 212 -15.93 2.49 22.83
N GLU A 213 -16.48 3.64 23.21
CA GLU A 213 -17.61 4.25 22.51
C GLU A 213 -17.08 5.27 21.53
N ILE A 214 -17.42 5.07 20.26
CA ILE A 214 -17.08 5.97 19.15
C ILE A 214 -18.36 6.70 18.75
N THR A 215 -18.26 8.02 18.64
CA THR A 215 -19.32 8.87 18.07
C THR A 215 -18.80 9.46 16.76
N ALA A 216 -19.56 9.27 15.70
CA ALA A 216 -19.37 9.95 14.40
C ALA A 216 -20.52 10.93 14.18
N SER A 217 -20.18 12.20 13.92
CA SER A 217 -21.13 13.30 13.75
C SER A 217 -20.83 14.05 12.46
N ALA A 218 -21.87 14.45 11.75
CA ALA A 218 -21.80 15.34 10.57
C ALA A 218 -22.96 16.32 10.58
N ASP A 219 -22.79 17.49 9.92
CA ASP A 219 -23.82 18.52 9.90
C ASP A 219 -25.11 18.06 9.22
N ASP A 220 -24.99 17.21 8.20
CA ASP A 220 -26.09 16.75 7.36
C ASP A 220 -26.58 15.33 7.69
N ALA A 221 -26.18 14.76 8.82
CA ALA A 221 -26.58 13.40 9.23
C ALA A 221 -26.75 13.31 10.76
N ASP A 222 -27.61 12.39 11.20
CA ASP A 222 -27.73 12.06 12.62
C ASP A 222 -26.42 11.46 13.16
N ASP A 223 -26.13 11.77 14.43
CA ASP A 223 -24.98 11.19 15.14
C ASP A 223 -25.11 9.68 15.24
N VAL A 224 -24.02 9.00 14.96
CA VAL A 224 -23.92 7.54 15.15
C VAL A 224 -22.99 7.23 16.31
N VAL A 225 -23.54 6.52 17.31
CA VAL A 225 -22.77 6.04 18.47
C VAL A 225 -22.61 4.53 18.35
N GLN A 226 -21.36 4.09 18.29
CA GLN A 226 -21.00 2.68 18.20
C GLN A 226 -20.09 2.27 19.36
N ARG A 227 -20.49 1.25 20.09
CA ARG A 227 -19.64 0.62 21.11
C ARG A 227 -18.80 -0.49 20.48
N LEU A 228 -17.49 -0.41 20.72
CA LEU A 228 -16.50 -1.37 20.23
C LEU A 228 -15.82 -2.06 21.43
N ASP A 229 -15.78 -3.38 21.41
CA ASP A 229 -14.99 -4.14 22.38
C ASP A 229 -13.62 -4.45 21.80
N LEU A 230 -12.59 -3.84 22.35
CA LEU A 230 -11.20 -3.92 21.90
C LEU A 230 -10.42 -4.90 22.78
N ALA A 231 -10.03 -6.03 22.23
CA ALA A 231 -9.16 -6.95 22.94
C ALA A 231 -7.71 -6.38 23.04
N ALA A 232 -7.04 -6.66 24.15
CA ALA A 232 -5.64 -6.29 24.30
C ALA A 232 -4.78 -6.96 23.21
N GLY A 233 -3.79 -6.23 22.70
CA GLY A 233 -2.91 -6.72 21.64
C GLY A 233 -3.48 -6.58 20.23
N THR A 234 -4.71 -6.13 20.04
CA THR A 234 -5.32 -5.99 18.70
C THR A 234 -4.99 -4.65 18.06
N VAL A 235 -4.93 -4.66 16.71
CA VAL A 235 -4.86 -3.47 15.86
C VAL A 235 -6.14 -3.44 15.03
N SER A 236 -6.82 -2.31 14.97
CA SER A 236 -8.12 -2.20 14.29
C SER A 236 -8.23 -0.87 13.53
N SER A 237 -8.93 -0.91 12.40
CA SER A 237 -9.44 0.28 11.71
C SER A 237 -10.92 0.43 12.02
N VAL A 238 -11.33 1.63 12.45
CA VAL A 238 -12.73 2.03 12.55
C VAL A 238 -13.06 2.86 11.33
N VAL A 239 -14.03 2.39 10.56
CA VAL A 239 -14.41 3.00 9.29
C VAL A 239 -15.77 3.65 9.43
N VAL A 240 -15.84 4.93 9.10
CA VAL A 240 -17.10 5.67 9.00
C VAL A 240 -17.53 5.66 7.54
N LEU A 241 -18.74 5.19 7.25
CA LEU A 241 -19.29 5.01 5.91
C LEU A 241 -20.66 5.68 5.83
N ASP A 242 -21.07 6.03 4.61
CA ASP A 242 -22.49 6.34 4.35
C ASP A 242 -23.32 5.04 4.43
N GLN A 243 -24.57 5.19 4.84
CA GLN A 243 -25.53 4.07 4.72
C GLN A 243 -25.89 3.86 3.24
N PRO A 244 -26.10 2.58 2.81
CA PRO A 244 -26.45 2.30 1.41
C PRO A 244 -27.76 2.94 0.96
N THR A 245 -28.68 3.15 1.91
CA THR A 245 -30.01 3.74 1.65
C THR A 245 -30.37 4.73 2.76
N GLY A 246 -31.02 5.83 2.40
CA GLY A 246 -31.67 6.72 3.35
C GLY A 246 -30.83 7.89 3.88
N GLY A 247 -29.59 8.02 3.46
CA GLY A 247 -28.68 9.05 3.99
C GLY A 247 -28.39 8.87 5.49
N GLY A 248 -27.17 9.04 5.89
CA GLY A 248 -26.74 8.86 7.27
C GLY A 248 -25.42 8.11 7.35
N LEU A 249 -24.86 8.11 8.54
CA LEU A 249 -23.58 7.46 8.82
C LEU A 249 -23.77 6.03 9.36
N GLN A 250 -22.76 5.21 9.15
CA GLN A 250 -22.56 3.96 9.89
C GLN A 250 -21.09 3.82 10.27
N VAL A 251 -20.84 3.16 11.38
CA VAL A 251 -19.50 2.88 11.89
C VAL A 251 -19.27 1.38 11.91
N THR A 252 -18.19 0.93 11.32
CA THR A 252 -17.78 -0.48 11.34
C THR A 252 -16.35 -0.64 11.82
N ARG A 253 -16.02 -1.76 12.44
CA ARG A 253 -14.66 -2.10 12.85
C ARG A 253 -14.09 -3.20 11.97
N LEU A 254 -12.88 -2.98 11.50
CA LEU A 254 -12.05 -3.99 10.85
C LEU A 254 -10.94 -4.39 11.84
N THR A 255 -10.72 -5.67 11.99
CA THR A 255 -9.54 -6.16 12.73
C THR A 255 -8.39 -6.25 11.76
N ASP A 256 -7.35 -5.46 11.97
CA ASP A 256 -6.18 -5.39 11.09
C ASP A 256 -5.12 -6.42 11.50
N ALA A 257 -4.95 -6.60 12.82
CA ALA A 257 -4.15 -7.68 13.40
C ALA A 257 -4.70 -8.09 14.77
N THR A 258 -4.59 -9.39 15.06
CA THR A 258 -4.77 -9.93 16.40
C THR A 258 -3.40 -10.16 17.01
N GLY A 259 -3.14 -9.61 18.20
CA GLY A 259 -1.95 -9.98 18.96
C GLY A 259 -1.95 -11.50 19.16
N ALA A 260 -0.82 -12.15 18.95
CA ALA A 260 -0.64 -13.50 19.43
C ALA A 260 -0.97 -13.47 20.93
N ALA A 261 -2.04 -14.13 21.33
CA ALA A 261 -2.31 -14.37 22.75
C ALA A 261 -1.01 -14.94 23.31
N GLY A 262 -0.38 -14.24 24.27
CA GLY A 262 0.90 -14.61 24.81
C GLY A 262 0.87 -16.08 25.21
N GLY A 263 1.40 -16.93 24.37
CA GLY A 263 1.67 -18.32 24.71
C GLY A 263 2.64 -18.26 25.86
N ALA A 264 2.11 -18.49 27.08
CA ALA A 264 2.94 -18.81 28.21
C ALA A 264 3.81 -19.99 27.80
N MET A 265 5.09 -19.73 27.51
CA MET A 265 6.09 -20.79 27.55
C MET A 265 6.12 -21.26 29.00
N THR A 266 5.45 -22.36 29.24
CA THR A 266 5.63 -23.13 30.48
C THR A 266 7.05 -23.71 30.45
N PRO A 267 7.82 -23.60 31.54
CA PRO A 267 9.20 -24.04 31.63
C PRO A 267 9.38 -25.53 31.43
#